data_c18092da7afcf58f7dbd9c213a564e5c
#
_entry.id   c18092da7afcf58f7dbd9c213a564e5c
#
_cell.length_a   1.000
_cell.length_b   1.000
_cell.length_c   1.000
_cell.angle_alpha   90.00
_cell.angle_beta   90.00
_cell.angle_gamma   90.00
#
_symmetry.space_group_name_H-M   'P 1'
#
loop_
_entity.id
_entity.type
_entity.pdbx_description
1 polymer ?
#
loop_
_entity_poly.entity_id
_entity_poly.type
_entity_poly.pdbx_seq_one_letter_code
_entity_poly.pdbx_strand_id
1 'polypeptide(L)'
;TPQDAHCMSCRNGWTRKVLCNNFTLVFVDKRYKQHRENVLLERERGLMPETQPFVEMEIKCRKIENDKENLMQMRTQLLNQQMQILNADLNTMGIDNENWVEARIERYRRSQEVAKKIAVVNADIGTADYAVQQYRNPNYVPKGRVVTFVQPCPADNCKGFLSTAWKCGLCDVHVCATCHEIKDPESLDGHTCNPDAVATADLKRRDTKNCPNCGAGIFKINGCDQMYCTHCHTPFSWRTGQVVTGTIHNPHYYEYLRRTQGQVPRAPGDIVCGGLPDIYTFNRNSRVPQTQNQTRMIMDIHRNIGHVQYLTTHRYAATNHVGGNRDLRIKFMLNELTEDEFKRKIQQREKAENKKRDIREVLVTYSTVATDIFQKYMTPDPTINRNDFYIEFENLREYVQGLLNEIERTWKCSPPKFSTTGHVLGEHMY
;
A
#
# COMPACT_ATOMS: atom_id res chain seq x y z
N THR A 1 13.04 18.26 -9.50
CA THR A 1 12.48 17.30 -8.52
C THR A 1 13.59 16.70 -7.67
N PRO A 2 13.44 16.59 -6.36
CA PRO A 2 14.42 15.93 -5.51
C PRO A 2 14.64 14.49 -5.96
N GLN A 3 15.90 14.07 -6.09
CA GLN A 3 16.26 12.70 -6.51
C GLN A 3 16.82 11.92 -5.33
N ASP A 4 16.71 10.58 -5.39
CA ASP A 4 17.38 9.70 -4.44
C ASP A 4 18.87 9.89 -4.49
N ALA A 5 19.54 9.75 -3.34
CA ALA A 5 20.99 9.73 -3.29
C ALA A 5 21.51 8.53 -4.12
N HIS A 6 22.39 8.81 -5.05
CA HIS A 6 22.95 7.82 -5.97
C HIS A 6 24.39 8.15 -6.36
N CYS A 7 25.08 7.18 -6.87
CA CYS A 7 26.41 7.38 -7.42
C CYS A 7 26.34 8.23 -8.69
N MET A 8 27.12 9.30 -8.76
CA MET A 8 27.14 10.21 -9.93
C MET A 8 27.67 9.52 -11.19
N SER A 9 28.54 8.50 -11.02
CA SER A 9 29.14 7.77 -12.13
C SER A 9 28.23 6.66 -12.67
N CYS A 10 27.80 5.71 -11.79
CA CYS A 10 26.99 4.54 -12.22
C CYS A 10 25.50 4.68 -11.97
N ARG A 11 25.04 5.77 -11.37
CA ARG A 11 23.64 6.08 -11.00
C ARG A 11 22.95 5.05 -10.10
N ASN A 12 23.70 4.12 -9.51
CA ASN A 12 23.16 3.20 -8.52
C ASN A 12 22.72 3.96 -7.27
N GLY A 13 21.48 3.72 -6.82
CA GLY A 13 20.95 4.32 -5.60
C GLY A 13 21.73 3.87 -4.37
N TRP A 14 22.01 4.79 -3.45
CA TRP A 14 22.69 4.45 -2.21
C TRP A 14 21.72 3.83 -1.22
N THR A 15 22.05 2.63 -0.78
CA THR A 15 21.31 1.98 0.31
C THR A 15 21.63 2.65 1.64
N ARG A 16 20.79 2.44 2.66
CA ARG A 16 21.07 2.94 4.02
C ARG A 16 22.40 2.43 4.55
N LYS A 17 22.80 1.20 4.23
CA LYS A 17 24.11 0.63 4.56
C LYS A 17 25.24 1.49 4.00
N VAL A 18 25.21 1.82 2.70
CA VAL A 18 26.21 2.68 2.06
C VAL A 18 26.25 4.05 2.74
N LEU A 19 25.11 4.63 3.03
CA LEU A 19 25.02 5.92 3.71
C LEU A 19 25.62 5.88 5.13
N CYS A 20 25.29 4.88 5.95
CA CYS A 20 25.79 4.74 7.30
C CYS A 20 27.29 4.41 7.37
N ASN A 21 27.83 3.74 6.35
CA ASN A 21 29.25 3.42 6.30
C ASN A 21 30.14 4.58 5.83
N ASN A 22 29.59 5.52 5.03
CA ASN A 22 30.35 6.60 4.42
C ASN A 22 30.05 7.99 5.03
N PHE A 23 28.97 8.14 5.80
CA PHE A 23 28.57 9.40 6.39
C PHE A 23 28.28 9.26 7.90
N THR A 24 28.35 10.36 8.62
CA THR A 24 28.02 10.37 10.04
C THR A 24 26.54 10.04 10.24
N LEU A 25 26.19 9.32 11.32
CA LEU A 25 24.81 8.99 11.65
C LEU A 25 23.95 10.25 11.85
N VAL A 26 24.55 11.34 12.35
CA VAL A 26 23.86 12.64 12.50
C VAL A 26 23.42 13.19 11.13
N PHE A 27 24.27 13.08 10.12
CA PHE A 27 23.91 13.49 8.76
C PHE A 27 22.78 12.62 8.21
N VAL A 28 22.90 11.29 8.33
CA VAL A 28 21.91 10.33 7.82
C VAL A 28 20.54 10.47 8.49
N ASP A 29 20.53 10.62 9.83
CA ASP A 29 19.30 10.64 10.62
C ASP A 29 18.64 12.05 10.70
N LYS A 30 19.34 13.13 10.30
CA LYS A 30 18.80 14.50 10.28
C LYS A 30 18.71 15.06 8.86
N ARG A 31 19.84 15.47 8.25
CA ARG A 31 19.84 16.18 6.96
C ARG A 31 19.35 15.31 5.81
N TYR A 32 19.91 14.11 5.69
CA TYR A 32 19.48 13.18 4.63
C TYR A 32 18.03 12.76 4.82
N LYS A 33 17.57 12.60 6.06
CA LYS A 33 16.17 12.30 6.37
C LYS A 33 15.22 13.36 5.80
N GLN A 34 15.50 14.65 5.99
CA GLN A 34 14.67 15.75 5.44
C GLN A 34 14.63 15.71 3.89
N HIS A 35 15.79 15.51 3.26
CA HIS A 35 15.85 15.32 1.82
C HIS A 35 15.00 14.13 1.37
N ARG A 36 15.10 13.01 2.06
CA ARG A 36 14.33 11.80 1.76
C ARG A 36 12.82 12.02 1.92
N GLU A 37 12.40 12.71 2.95
CA GLU A 37 10.98 13.08 3.16
C GLU A 37 10.44 13.91 1.98
N ASN A 38 11.21 14.85 1.46
CA ASN A 38 10.82 15.64 0.27
C ASN A 38 10.75 14.79 -1.00
N VAL A 39 11.73 13.89 -1.23
CA VAL A 39 11.70 12.96 -2.36
C VAL A 39 10.45 12.10 -2.34
N LEU A 40 10.11 11.55 -1.18
CA LEU A 40 8.92 10.72 -1.01
C LEU A 40 7.63 11.52 -1.21
N LEU A 41 7.56 12.73 -0.66
CA LEU A 41 6.41 13.62 -0.86
C LEU A 41 6.15 13.89 -2.33
N GLU A 42 7.18 14.25 -3.10
CA GLU A 42 7.03 14.53 -4.54
C GLU A 42 6.58 13.29 -5.33
N ARG A 43 7.03 12.10 -4.92
CA ARG A 43 6.53 10.84 -5.50
C ARG A 43 5.04 10.64 -5.22
N GLU A 44 4.63 10.83 -3.98
CA GLU A 44 3.22 10.67 -3.60
C GLU A 44 2.32 11.74 -4.21
N ARG A 45 2.81 12.98 -4.37
CA ARG A 45 2.12 14.05 -5.08
C ARG A 45 1.81 13.66 -6.53
N GLY A 46 2.76 13.02 -7.21
CA GLY A 46 2.53 12.51 -8.57
C GLY A 46 1.41 11.46 -8.66
N LEU A 47 1.09 10.77 -7.55
CA LEU A 47 0.03 9.76 -7.50
C LEU A 47 -1.31 10.28 -6.97
N MET A 48 -1.40 11.56 -6.59
CA MET A 48 -2.65 12.15 -6.07
C MET A 48 -3.78 12.20 -7.10
N PRO A 49 -3.55 12.55 -8.38
CA PRO A 49 -4.62 12.53 -9.38
C PRO A 49 -5.30 11.16 -9.48
N GLU A 50 -4.52 10.09 -9.50
CA GLU A 50 -5.02 8.70 -9.50
C GLU A 50 -5.79 8.36 -8.22
N THR A 51 -5.45 9.00 -7.11
CA THR A 51 -6.08 8.76 -5.81
C THR A 51 -7.45 9.46 -5.71
N GLN A 52 -7.70 10.51 -6.47
CA GLN A 52 -8.92 11.31 -6.36
C GLN A 52 -10.22 10.51 -6.48
N PRO A 53 -10.42 9.55 -7.40
CA PRO A 53 -11.65 8.76 -7.45
C PRO A 53 -11.93 8.02 -6.13
N PHE A 54 -10.87 7.59 -5.45
CA PHE A 54 -11.01 6.93 -4.14
C PHE A 54 -11.35 7.92 -3.02
N VAL A 55 -10.86 9.15 -3.11
CA VAL A 55 -11.25 10.24 -2.19
C VAL A 55 -12.73 10.57 -2.36
N GLU A 56 -13.20 10.71 -3.59
CA GLU A 56 -14.62 10.95 -3.91
C GLU A 56 -15.52 9.81 -3.40
N MET A 57 -15.04 8.56 -3.50
CA MET A 57 -15.73 7.41 -2.93
C MET A 57 -15.76 7.47 -1.39
N GLU A 58 -14.66 7.82 -0.75
CA GLU A 58 -14.60 7.95 0.72
C GLU A 58 -15.55 9.06 1.21
N ILE A 59 -15.63 10.19 0.51
CA ILE A 59 -16.62 11.25 0.81
C ILE A 59 -18.05 10.69 0.73
N LYS A 60 -18.37 9.91 -0.33
CA LYS A 60 -19.67 9.26 -0.47
C LYS A 60 -19.93 8.27 0.65
N CYS A 61 -18.94 7.44 1.01
CA CYS A 61 -19.07 6.51 2.13
C CYS A 61 -19.40 7.23 3.43
N ARG A 62 -18.70 8.31 3.74
CA ARG A 62 -18.95 9.11 4.96
C ARG A 62 -20.35 9.73 4.98
N LYS A 63 -20.83 10.19 3.82
CA LYS A 63 -22.20 10.68 3.71
C LYS A 63 -23.21 9.57 4.00
N ILE A 64 -23.04 8.40 3.39
CA ILE A 64 -23.89 7.23 3.62
C ILE A 64 -23.85 6.80 5.09
N GLU A 65 -22.68 6.81 5.73
CA GLU A 65 -22.53 6.46 7.15
C GLU A 65 -23.27 7.45 8.06
N ASN A 66 -23.19 8.75 7.76
CA ASN A 66 -23.94 9.77 8.49
C ASN A 66 -25.47 9.61 8.31
N ASP A 67 -25.92 9.36 7.08
CA ASP A 67 -27.34 9.10 6.80
C ASP A 67 -27.82 7.82 7.52
N LYS A 68 -26.98 6.78 7.57
CA LYS A 68 -27.25 5.55 8.33
C LYS A 68 -27.38 5.82 9.82
N GLU A 69 -26.57 6.69 10.40
CA GLU A 69 -26.67 7.05 11.82
C GLU A 69 -28.05 7.68 12.13
N ASN A 70 -28.54 8.56 11.24
CA ASN A 70 -29.88 9.11 11.35
C ASN A 70 -30.97 8.02 11.26
N LEU A 71 -30.82 7.03 10.36
CA LEU A 71 -31.74 5.88 10.26
C LEU A 71 -31.70 5.02 11.53
N MET A 72 -30.54 4.82 12.13
CA MET A 72 -30.41 4.07 13.39
C MET A 72 -31.10 4.80 14.56
N GLN A 73 -31.04 6.12 14.63
CA GLN A 73 -31.77 6.93 15.60
C GLN A 73 -33.26 6.81 15.38
N MET A 74 -33.75 6.92 14.13
CA MET A 74 -35.17 6.73 13.77
C MET A 74 -35.63 5.32 14.14
N ARG A 75 -34.87 4.28 13.87
CA ARG A 75 -35.18 2.90 14.30
C ARG A 75 -35.36 2.81 15.81
N THR A 76 -34.49 3.43 16.57
CA THR A 76 -34.52 3.41 18.02
C THR A 76 -35.80 4.11 18.54
N GLN A 77 -36.18 5.23 17.93
CA GLN A 77 -37.45 5.92 18.26
C GLN A 77 -38.69 5.06 17.96
N LEU A 78 -38.71 4.41 16.79
CA LEU A 78 -39.77 3.51 16.38
C LEU A 78 -39.88 2.29 17.31
N LEU A 79 -38.75 1.71 17.71
CA LEU A 79 -38.76 0.61 18.69
C LEU A 79 -39.31 1.05 20.04
N ASN A 80 -38.94 2.22 20.54
CA ASN A 80 -39.48 2.77 21.76
C ASN A 80 -41.00 3.04 21.65
N GLN A 81 -41.43 3.58 20.51
CA GLN A 81 -42.86 3.76 20.23
C GLN A 81 -43.62 2.43 20.21
N GLN A 82 -43.08 1.40 19.58
CA GLN A 82 -43.67 0.07 19.57
C GLN A 82 -43.79 -0.52 20.98
N MET A 83 -42.74 -0.38 21.78
CA MET A 83 -42.72 -0.82 23.18
C MET A 83 -43.76 -0.08 24.02
N GLN A 84 -43.89 1.23 23.84
CA GLN A 84 -44.96 2.00 24.53
C GLN A 84 -46.36 1.53 24.15
N ILE A 85 -46.61 1.27 22.86
CA ILE A 85 -47.90 0.72 22.38
C ILE A 85 -48.17 -0.66 23.01
N LEU A 86 -47.15 -1.54 23.06
CA LEU A 86 -47.31 -2.88 23.61
C LEU A 86 -47.50 -2.91 25.13
N ASN A 87 -46.82 -2.02 25.85
CA ASN A 87 -46.81 -1.94 27.30
C ASN A 87 -47.95 -1.08 27.86
N ALA A 88 -48.79 -0.45 27.01
CA ALA A 88 -49.96 0.31 27.46
C ALA A 88 -50.90 -0.59 28.22
N ASP A 89 -51.10 -0.29 29.51
CA ASP A 89 -52.01 -1.05 30.38
C ASP A 89 -53.49 -0.69 30.04
N LEU A 90 -54.20 -1.63 29.44
CA LEU A 90 -55.59 -1.44 29.07
C LEU A 90 -56.53 -1.31 30.28
N ASN A 91 -56.10 -1.82 31.44
CA ASN A 91 -56.91 -1.74 32.67
C ASN A 91 -56.86 -0.33 33.28
N THR A 92 -55.82 0.44 33.06
CA THR A 92 -55.71 1.83 33.53
C THR A 92 -56.41 2.84 32.61
N MET A 93 -56.82 2.43 31.40
CA MET A 93 -57.50 3.29 30.42
C MET A 93 -59.02 3.42 30.63
N GLY A 94 -59.60 2.80 31.64
CA GLY A 94 -61.02 2.89 31.91
C GLY A 94 -61.95 2.29 30.84
N ILE A 95 -61.44 1.30 30.10
CA ILE A 95 -62.18 0.64 29.02
C ILE A 95 -63.06 -0.44 29.64
N ASP A 96 -64.42 -0.34 29.42
CA ASP A 96 -65.40 -1.35 29.86
C ASP A 96 -65.07 -2.72 29.21
N ASN A 97 -65.46 -3.79 29.94
CA ASN A 97 -65.13 -5.17 29.51
C ASN A 97 -65.70 -5.55 28.12
N GLU A 98 -66.72 -4.91 27.62
CA GLU A 98 -67.27 -5.16 26.28
C GLU A 98 -66.41 -4.61 25.16
N ASN A 99 -65.63 -3.51 25.36
CA ASN A 99 -64.80 -2.89 24.36
C ASN A 99 -63.34 -3.32 24.48
N TRP A 100 -62.98 -4.19 25.42
CA TRP A 100 -61.55 -4.62 25.67
C TRP A 100 -60.91 -5.37 24.47
N VAL A 101 -61.74 -6.20 23.78
CA VAL A 101 -61.27 -6.98 22.63
C VAL A 101 -60.93 -6.05 21.47
N GLU A 102 -61.78 -5.07 21.17
CA GLU A 102 -61.54 -4.10 20.09
C GLU A 102 -60.29 -3.24 20.37
N ALA A 103 -60.16 -2.75 21.59
CA ALA A 103 -58.98 -1.98 22.01
C ALA A 103 -57.69 -2.78 21.89
N ARG A 104 -57.72 -4.09 22.18
CA ARG A 104 -56.57 -4.98 22.03
C ARG A 104 -56.21 -5.22 20.57
N ILE A 105 -57.22 -5.39 19.70
CA ILE A 105 -57.02 -5.55 18.25
C ILE A 105 -56.42 -4.27 17.67
N GLU A 106 -56.96 -3.10 18.04
CA GLU A 106 -56.43 -1.82 17.55
C GLU A 106 -55.02 -1.55 18.01
N ARG A 107 -54.65 -1.88 19.26
CA ARG A 107 -53.30 -1.79 19.77
C ARG A 107 -52.35 -2.69 18.96
N TYR A 108 -52.79 -3.94 18.70
CA TYR A 108 -52.01 -4.86 17.89
C TYR A 108 -51.83 -4.33 16.47
N ARG A 109 -52.86 -3.78 15.84
CA ARG A 109 -52.78 -3.16 14.51
C ARG A 109 -51.78 -2.01 14.47
N ARG A 110 -51.85 -1.10 15.45
CA ARG A 110 -50.87 0.01 15.57
C ARG A 110 -49.46 -0.49 15.78
N SER A 111 -49.22 -1.51 16.59
CA SER A 111 -47.92 -2.14 16.76
C SER A 111 -47.39 -2.75 15.45
N GLN A 112 -48.26 -3.39 14.66
CA GLN A 112 -47.89 -3.94 13.35
C GLN A 112 -47.57 -2.85 12.33
N GLU A 113 -48.24 -1.70 12.36
CA GLU A 113 -47.87 -0.55 11.50
C GLU A 113 -46.49 0.00 11.82
N VAL A 114 -46.18 0.12 13.11
CA VAL A 114 -44.81 0.53 13.54
C VAL A 114 -43.78 -0.54 13.16
N ALA A 115 -44.10 -1.83 13.32
CA ALA A 115 -43.22 -2.92 12.91
C ALA A 115 -42.87 -2.89 11.41
N LYS A 116 -43.87 -2.56 10.55
CA LYS A 116 -43.60 -2.37 9.10
C LYS A 116 -42.66 -1.22 8.85
N LYS A 117 -42.79 -0.09 9.56
CA LYS A 117 -41.85 1.04 9.44
C LYS A 117 -40.44 0.65 9.88
N ILE A 118 -40.32 -0.10 10.97
CA ILE A 118 -39.00 -0.64 11.43
C ILE A 118 -38.38 -1.55 10.37
N ALA A 119 -39.18 -2.40 9.72
CA ALA A 119 -38.69 -3.29 8.66
C ALA A 119 -38.12 -2.51 7.47
N VAL A 120 -38.78 -1.42 7.05
CA VAL A 120 -38.27 -0.54 5.99
C VAL A 120 -36.96 0.10 6.40
N VAL A 121 -36.90 0.70 7.60
CA VAL A 121 -35.67 1.34 8.09
C VAL A 121 -34.48 0.32 8.20
N ASN A 122 -34.77 -0.91 8.62
CA ASN A 122 -33.77 -1.97 8.65
C ASN A 122 -33.26 -2.35 7.25
N ALA A 123 -34.15 -2.38 6.24
CA ALA A 123 -33.74 -2.61 4.85
C ALA A 123 -32.87 -1.48 4.33
N ASP A 124 -33.20 -0.22 4.64
CA ASP A 124 -32.42 0.95 4.25
C ASP A 124 -31.01 0.93 4.92
N ILE A 125 -30.93 0.58 6.20
CA ILE A 125 -29.65 0.37 6.91
C ILE A 125 -28.83 -0.73 6.23
N GLY A 126 -29.45 -1.86 5.87
CA GLY A 126 -28.78 -2.96 5.17
C GLY A 126 -28.23 -2.54 3.80
N THR A 127 -28.98 -1.74 3.04
CA THR A 127 -28.51 -1.22 1.73
C THR A 127 -27.35 -0.24 1.89
N ALA A 128 -27.39 0.60 2.93
CA ALA A 128 -26.29 1.52 3.26
C ALA A 128 -25.02 0.75 3.64
N ASP A 129 -25.12 -0.28 4.49
CA ASP A 129 -23.99 -1.13 4.86
C ASP A 129 -23.37 -1.83 3.65
N TYR A 130 -24.20 -2.39 2.79
CA TYR A 130 -23.73 -3.03 1.56
C TYR A 130 -23.00 -2.05 0.65
N ALA A 131 -23.52 -0.84 0.46
CA ALA A 131 -22.89 0.20 -0.37
C ALA A 131 -21.52 0.60 0.18
N VAL A 132 -21.40 0.86 1.49
CA VAL A 132 -20.14 1.20 2.14
C VAL A 132 -19.12 0.07 2.00
N GLN A 133 -19.54 -1.19 2.23
CA GLN A 133 -18.68 -2.35 2.09
C GLN A 133 -18.16 -2.51 0.65
N GLN A 134 -18.98 -2.28 -0.36
CA GLN A 134 -18.60 -2.31 -1.77
C GLN A 134 -17.56 -1.22 -2.08
N TYR A 135 -17.80 0.02 -1.68
CA TYR A 135 -16.90 1.15 -1.96
C TYR A 135 -15.56 1.04 -1.23
N ARG A 136 -15.50 0.45 -0.03
CA ARG A 136 -14.27 0.24 0.74
C ARG A 136 -13.53 -1.05 0.39
N ASN A 137 -14.07 -1.85 -0.53
CA ASN A 137 -13.35 -3.04 -1.00
C ASN A 137 -12.03 -2.64 -1.68
N PRO A 138 -10.87 -3.15 -1.25
CA PRO A 138 -9.57 -2.82 -1.85
C PRO A 138 -9.47 -3.13 -3.34
N ASN A 139 -10.25 -4.11 -3.80
CA ASN A 139 -10.30 -4.55 -5.20
C ASN A 139 -11.39 -3.85 -6.02
N TYR A 140 -12.15 -2.94 -5.39
CA TYR A 140 -13.18 -2.20 -6.10
C TYR A 140 -12.52 -1.17 -7.01
N VAL A 141 -12.75 -1.32 -8.31
CA VAL A 141 -12.39 -0.32 -9.32
C VAL A 141 -13.66 0.43 -9.67
N PRO A 142 -13.70 1.77 -9.53
CA PRO A 142 -14.85 2.57 -9.90
C PRO A 142 -15.21 2.27 -11.37
N LYS A 143 -16.45 1.80 -11.61
CA LYS A 143 -16.97 1.63 -12.97
C LYS A 143 -17.28 3.03 -13.53
N GLY A 144 -16.41 3.54 -14.36
CA GLY A 144 -16.59 4.83 -15.00
C GLY A 144 -15.48 5.11 -16.01
N ARG A 145 -15.72 6.06 -16.91
CA ARG A 145 -14.68 6.59 -17.80
C ARG A 145 -13.43 6.89 -16.98
N VAL A 146 -12.27 6.50 -17.50
CA VAL A 146 -10.99 6.99 -16.98
C VAL A 146 -11.10 8.51 -16.90
N VAL A 147 -11.29 9.03 -15.69
CA VAL A 147 -11.42 10.47 -15.48
C VAL A 147 -10.03 11.05 -15.69
N THR A 148 -9.85 11.72 -16.83
CA THR A 148 -8.60 12.41 -17.10
C THR A 148 -8.63 13.71 -16.30
N PHE A 149 -7.71 13.86 -15.36
CA PHE A 149 -7.54 15.09 -14.61
C PHE A 149 -6.66 16.06 -15.38
N VAL A 150 -7.09 17.33 -15.43
CA VAL A 150 -6.42 18.35 -16.25
C VAL A 150 -5.37 19.09 -15.44
N GLN A 151 -5.71 19.52 -14.22
CA GLN A 151 -4.81 20.26 -13.33
C GLN A 151 -5.29 20.23 -11.88
N PRO A 152 -4.42 20.63 -10.90
CA PRO A 152 -4.82 20.83 -9.50
C PRO A 152 -5.94 21.88 -9.39
N CYS A 153 -6.83 21.69 -8.42
CA CYS A 153 -7.89 22.64 -8.11
C CYS A 153 -7.28 23.97 -7.59
N PRO A 154 -7.68 25.13 -8.13
CA PRO A 154 -7.17 26.43 -7.69
C PRO A 154 -7.84 26.96 -6.42
N ALA A 155 -8.87 26.30 -5.88
CA ALA A 155 -9.56 26.73 -4.67
C ALA A 155 -8.65 26.59 -3.43
N ASP A 156 -8.68 27.60 -2.55
CA ASP A 156 -7.90 27.62 -1.32
C ASP A 156 -8.20 26.39 -0.45
N ASN A 157 -7.13 25.79 0.08
CA ASN A 157 -7.18 24.58 0.91
C ASN A 157 -7.76 23.32 0.24
N CYS A 158 -8.06 23.34 -1.07
CA CYS A 158 -8.47 22.15 -1.80
C CYS A 158 -7.27 21.43 -2.41
N LYS A 159 -7.09 20.16 -2.09
CA LYS A 159 -6.03 19.29 -2.62
C LYS A 159 -6.52 18.39 -3.75
N GLY A 160 -7.68 18.68 -4.33
CA GLY A 160 -8.28 17.93 -5.43
C GLY A 160 -7.75 18.34 -6.81
N PHE A 161 -8.26 17.66 -7.83
CA PHE A 161 -7.92 17.88 -9.23
C PHE A 161 -9.19 18.14 -10.05
N LEU A 162 -9.05 18.94 -11.09
CA LEU A 162 -10.13 19.23 -12.02
C LEU A 162 -10.28 18.10 -13.04
N SER A 163 -11.51 17.68 -13.28
CA SER A 163 -11.87 16.77 -14.37
C SER A 163 -11.81 17.47 -15.73
N THR A 164 -11.98 16.71 -16.82
CA THR A 164 -12.13 17.29 -18.18
C THR A 164 -13.33 18.23 -18.33
N ALA A 165 -14.30 18.15 -17.42
CA ALA A 165 -15.42 19.10 -17.33
C ALA A 165 -15.07 20.37 -16.54
N TRP A 166 -13.80 20.58 -16.16
CA TRP A 166 -13.32 21.72 -15.39
C TRP A 166 -14.03 21.89 -14.04
N LYS A 167 -14.47 20.79 -13.47
CA LYS A 167 -15.09 20.71 -12.15
C LYS A 167 -14.19 19.90 -11.20
N CYS A 168 -14.03 20.37 -9.97
CA CYS A 168 -13.34 19.64 -8.92
C CYS A 168 -14.29 18.66 -8.22
N GLY A 169 -13.93 17.38 -8.13
CA GLY A 169 -14.74 16.35 -7.47
C GLY A 169 -14.69 16.39 -5.93
N LEU A 170 -13.78 17.20 -5.33
CA LEU A 170 -13.65 17.34 -3.87
C LEU A 170 -14.42 18.52 -3.30
N CYS A 171 -14.36 19.67 -3.97
CA CYS A 171 -14.99 20.92 -3.49
C CYS A 171 -16.08 21.45 -4.41
N ASP A 172 -16.45 20.73 -5.46
CA ASP A 172 -17.47 21.06 -6.46
C ASP A 172 -17.28 22.38 -7.21
N VAL A 173 -16.13 23.05 -7.04
CA VAL A 173 -15.83 24.32 -7.72
C VAL A 173 -15.70 24.11 -9.23
N HIS A 174 -16.30 25.01 -10.00
CA HIS A 174 -16.17 25.11 -11.45
C HIS A 174 -15.08 26.11 -11.83
N VAL A 175 -14.25 25.76 -12.79
CA VAL A 175 -13.13 26.57 -13.26
C VAL A 175 -13.28 26.86 -14.75
N CYS A 176 -12.89 28.03 -15.19
CA CYS A 176 -12.91 28.39 -16.61
C CYS A 176 -11.81 27.65 -17.38
N ALA A 177 -12.17 26.98 -18.47
CA ALA A 177 -11.23 26.23 -19.30
C ALA A 177 -10.21 27.14 -20.02
N THR A 178 -10.52 28.45 -20.20
CA THR A 178 -9.69 29.41 -20.95
C THR A 178 -8.68 30.10 -20.05
N CYS A 179 -9.12 30.68 -18.91
CA CYS A 179 -8.25 31.47 -18.04
C CYS A 179 -7.81 30.72 -16.76
N HIS A 180 -8.39 29.56 -16.49
CA HIS A 180 -8.15 28.73 -15.28
C HIS A 180 -8.55 29.40 -13.96
N GLU A 181 -9.39 30.45 -14.00
CA GLU A 181 -9.95 31.09 -12.80
C GLU A 181 -11.24 30.39 -12.35
N ILE A 182 -11.54 30.50 -11.05
CA ILE A 182 -12.77 29.96 -10.47
C ILE A 182 -13.96 30.74 -11.02
N LYS A 183 -14.99 30.02 -11.47
CA LYS A 183 -16.25 30.63 -11.89
C LYS A 183 -17.15 30.86 -10.68
N ASP A 184 -17.87 31.95 -10.67
CA ASP A 184 -18.90 32.23 -9.70
C ASP A 184 -20.05 31.21 -9.85
N PRO A 185 -20.50 30.54 -8.77
CA PRO A 185 -21.58 29.58 -8.81
C PRO A 185 -22.90 30.15 -9.35
N GLU A 186 -23.14 31.47 -9.14
CA GLU A 186 -24.37 32.16 -9.58
C GLU A 186 -24.30 32.62 -11.03
N SER A 187 -23.10 32.64 -11.65
CA SER A 187 -22.85 33.20 -12.99
C SER A 187 -21.96 32.27 -13.84
N LEU A 188 -22.25 30.99 -13.92
CA LEU A 188 -21.44 29.99 -14.62
C LEU A 188 -21.26 30.32 -16.12
N ASP A 189 -22.26 30.88 -16.76
CA ASP A 189 -22.25 31.20 -18.19
C ASP A 189 -21.81 32.65 -18.50
N GLY A 190 -21.77 33.54 -17.50
CA GLY A 190 -21.42 34.95 -17.63
C GLY A 190 -19.97 35.32 -17.32
N HIS A 191 -19.06 34.35 -17.20
CA HIS A 191 -17.67 34.59 -16.82
C HIS A 191 -16.88 35.32 -17.90
N THR A 192 -16.30 36.47 -17.52
CA THR A 192 -15.40 37.25 -18.40
C THR A 192 -13.95 36.93 -18.03
N CYS A 193 -13.18 36.42 -19.00
CA CYS A 193 -11.79 36.01 -18.77
C CYS A 193 -10.87 37.25 -18.66
N ASN A 194 -9.99 37.24 -17.66
CA ASN A 194 -8.90 38.18 -17.54
C ASN A 194 -7.81 37.87 -18.60
N PRO A 195 -7.40 38.83 -19.44
CA PRO A 195 -6.38 38.60 -20.47
C PRO A 195 -5.05 38.10 -19.96
N ASP A 196 -4.59 38.56 -18.79
CA ASP A 196 -3.33 38.12 -18.17
C ASP A 196 -3.41 36.66 -17.65
N ALA A 197 -4.58 36.27 -17.13
CA ALA A 197 -4.84 34.91 -16.73
C ALA A 197 -4.89 33.95 -17.93
N VAL A 198 -5.45 34.39 -19.07
CA VAL A 198 -5.43 33.62 -20.32
C VAL A 198 -4.00 33.41 -20.81
N ALA A 199 -3.17 34.47 -20.84
CA ALA A 199 -1.78 34.38 -21.26
C ALA A 199 -0.98 33.40 -20.36
N THR A 200 -1.22 33.44 -19.06
CA THR A 200 -0.61 32.50 -18.08
C THR A 200 -1.07 31.06 -18.34
N ALA A 201 -2.34 30.83 -18.61
CA ALA A 201 -2.88 29.50 -18.91
C ALA A 201 -2.27 28.92 -20.19
N ASP A 202 -2.07 29.75 -21.23
CA ASP A 202 -1.46 29.34 -22.50
C ASP A 202 0.03 28.99 -22.34
N LEU A 203 0.79 29.74 -21.53
CA LEU A 203 2.17 29.36 -21.17
C LEU A 203 2.23 28.00 -20.53
N LYS A 204 1.37 27.72 -19.53
CA LYS A 204 1.31 26.41 -18.87
C LYS A 204 0.99 25.28 -19.86
N ARG A 205 0.11 25.49 -20.84
CA ARG A 205 -0.24 24.50 -21.86
C ARG A 205 0.94 24.13 -22.78
N ARG A 206 1.84 25.06 -23.06
CA ARG A 206 3.00 24.83 -23.95
C ARG A 206 4.03 23.92 -23.28
N ASP A 207 4.21 24.01 -21.96
CA ASP A 207 5.27 23.32 -21.22
C ASP A 207 4.81 21.97 -20.64
N THR A 208 3.53 21.62 -20.75
CA THR A 208 2.95 20.40 -20.19
C THR A 208 2.27 19.58 -21.28
N LYS A 209 2.55 18.27 -21.33
CA LYS A 209 1.79 17.31 -22.14
C LYS A 209 1.16 16.25 -21.27
N ASN A 210 -0.05 15.87 -21.59
CA ASN A 210 -0.75 14.82 -20.90
C ASN A 210 -0.24 13.42 -21.34
N CYS A 211 -0.09 12.52 -20.39
CA CYS A 211 0.20 11.13 -20.70
C CYS A 211 -0.90 10.54 -21.60
N PRO A 212 -0.56 9.87 -22.73
CA PRO A 212 -1.55 9.35 -23.66
C PRO A 212 -2.43 8.24 -23.07
N ASN A 213 -1.98 7.58 -22.01
CA ASN A 213 -2.71 6.49 -21.37
C ASN A 213 -3.58 6.95 -20.19
N CYS A 214 -3.06 7.78 -19.27
CA CYS A 214 -3.77 8.15 -18.04
C CYS A 214 -4.10 9.65 -17.95
N GLY A 215 -3.66 10.47 -18.90
CA GLY A 215 -3.93 11.89 -18.93
C GLY A 215 -3.17 12.75 -17.90
N ALA A 216 -2.31 12.15 -17.07
CA ALA A 216 -1.51 12.89 -16.11
C ALA A 216 -0.62 13.91 -16.82
N GLY A 217 -0.62 15.17 -16.34
CA GLY A 217 0.24 16.23 -16.86
C GLY A 217 1.70 15.96 -16.55
N ILE A 218 2.53 15.91 -17.59
CA ILE A 218 3.96 15.64 -17.50
C ILE A 218 4.73 16.84 -17.99
N PHE A 219 5.69 17.33 -17.19
CA PHE A 219 6.60 18.39 -17.57
C PHE A 219 7.89 17.80 -18.10
N LYS A 220 8.39 18.38 -19.19
CA LYS A 220 9.72 18.08 -19.70
C LYS A 220 10.70 19.15 -19.23
N ILE A 221 11.58 18.80 -18.31
CA ILE A 221 12.57 19.74 -17.80
C ILE A 221 13.77 19.81 -18.75
N ASN A 222 14.34 18.70 -19.14
CA ASN A 222 15.37 18.51 -20.16
C ASN A 222 15.51 17.01 -20.44
N GLY A 223 15.89 16.59 -21.64
CA GLY A 223 16.18 15.19 -21.92
C GLY A 223 15.63 14.63 -23.23
N CYS A 224 15.67 13.32 -23.36
CA CYS A 224 15.27 12.55 -24.54
C CYS A 224 13.79 12.73 -24.90
N ASP A 225 13.44 12.41 -26.14
CA ASP A 225 12.06 12.39 -26.61
C ASP A 225 11.22 11.30 -25.89
N GLN A 226 11.87 10.21 -25.45
CA GLN A 226 11.19 9.12 -24.76
C GLN A 226 10.92 9.50 -23.31
N MET A 227 9.64 9.75 -23.02
CA MET A 227 9.14 10.03 -21.69
C MET A 227 8.55 8.77 -21.05
N TYR A 228 8.53 8.73 -19.72
CA TYR A 228 7.93 7.66 -18.96
C TYR A 228 6.97 8.25 -17.94
N CYS A 229 5.71 7.84 -18.03
CA CYS A 229 4.72 8.25 -17.05
C CYS A 229 4.93 7.47 -15.74
N THR A 230 5.36 8.15 -14.71
CA THR A 230 5.55 7.53 -13.37
C THR A 230 4.25 7.15 -12.70
N HIS A 231 3.12 7.61 -13.26
CA HIS A 231 1.77 7.37 -12.76
C HIS A 231 1.21 6.02 -13.26
N CYS A 232 1.10 5.84 -14.58
CA CYS A 232 0.55 4.62 -15.18
C CYS A 232 1.60 3.71 -15.83
N HIS A 233 2.87 4.05 -15.66
CA HIS A 233 4.02 3.27 -16.14
C HIS A 233 4.10 3.12 -17.67
N THR A 234 3.45 4.01 -18.40
CA THR A 234 3.44 3.99 -19.87
C THR A 234 4.56 4.83 -20.45
N PRO A 235 5.46 4.26 -21.28
CA PRO A 235 6.43 5.01 -22.04
C PRO A 235 5.77 5.65 -23.28
N PHE A 236 6.10 6.90 -23.57
CA PHE A 236 5.57 7.61 -24.73
C PHE A 236 6.58 8.62 -25.29
N SER A 237 6.41 8.99 -26.55
CA SER A 237 7.22 10.04 -27.20
C SER A 237 6.66 11.41 -26.82
N TRP A 238 7.54 12.29 -26.33
CA TRP A 238 7.16 13.68 -26.05
C TRP A 238 6.73 14.41 -27.30
N ARG A 239 7.39 14.18 -28.43
CA ARG A 239 7.11 14.85 -29.68
C ARG A 239 5.76 14.46 -30.26
N THR A 240 5.49 13.17 -30.35
CA THR A 240 4.29 12.62 -31.02
C THR A 240 3.11 12.40 -30.08
N GLY A 241 3.36 12.27 -28.75
CA GLY A 241 2.34 11.89 -27.78
C GLY A 241 1.90 10.42 -27.88
N GLN A 242 2.56 9.59 -28.72
CA GLN A 242 2.20 8.18 -28.90
C GLN A 242 2.94 7.28 -27.93
N VAL A 243 2.29 6.19 -27.52
CA VAL A 243 2.90 5.15 -26.70
C VAL A 243 4.06 4.50 -27.46
N VAL A 244 5.22 4.39 -26.81
CA VAL A 244 6.40 3.74 -27.38
C VAL A 244 6.37 2.26 -27.04
N THR A 245 6.35 1.41 -28.09
CA THR A 245 6.48 -0.05 -27.96
C THR A 245 7.88 -0.44 -28.41
N GLY A 246 8.70 -0.95 -27.50
CA GLY A 246 10.08 -1.37 -27.81
C GLY A 246 11.02 -1.18 -26.63
N THR A 247 12.32 -1.06 -26.90
CA THR A 247 13.33 -0.88 -25.85
C THR A 247 13.14 0.44 -25.14
N ILE A 248 12.92 0.39 -23.83
CA ILE A 248 12.71 1.58 -23.01
C ILE A 248 14.03 1.95 -22.35
N HIS A 249 14.53 3.17 -22.63
CA HIS A 249 15.81 3.67 -22.10
C HIS A 249 15.62 4.62 -20.92
N ASN A 250 14.39 4.83 -20.46
CA ASN A 250 14.10 5.78 -19.39
C ASN A 250 14.49 5.21 -18.01
N PRO A 251 15.30 5.92 -17.21
CA PRO A 251 15.77 5.43 -15.91
C PRO A 251 14.64 5.13 -14.91
N HIS A 252 13.53 5.84 -15.00
CA HIS A 252 12.35 5.58 -14.14
C HIS A 252 11.67 4.24 -14.43
N TYR A 253 11.75 3.75 -15.67
CA TYR A 253 11.30 2.41 -16.03
C TYR A 253 12.11 1.31 -15.34
N TYR A 254 13.43 1.43 -15.36
CA TYR A 254 14.29 0.45 -14.70
C TYR A 254 14.15 0.47 -13.18
N GLU A 255 13.90 1.64 -12.60
CA GLU A 255 13.62 1.74 -11.17
C GLU A 255 12.27 1.07 -10.80
N TYR A 256 11.27 1.25 -11.64
CA TYR A 256 9.98 0.57 -11.49
C TYR A 256 10.10 -0.95 -11.56
N LEU A 257 10.83 -1.49 -12.54
CA LEU A 257 11.07 -2.93 -12.67
C LEU A 257 11.79 -3.50 -11.44
N ARG A 258 12.81 -2.82 -10.92
CA ARG A 258 13.50 -3.25 -9.69
C ARG A 258 12.55 -3.30 -8.48
N ARG A 259 11.61 -2.38 -8.39
CA ARG A 259 10.66 -2.33 -7.28
C ARG A 259 9.54 -3.36 -7.37
N THR A 260 9.09 -3.66 -8.59
CA THR A 260 7.91 -4.53 -8.82
C THR A 260 8.26 -5.98 -9.02
N GLN A 261 9.37 -6.28 -9.68
CA GLN A 261 9.74 -7.65 -10.05
C GLN A 261 10.75 -8.29 -9.09
N GLY A 262 11.38 -7.52 -8.17
CA GLY A 262 12.17 -8.01 -7.03
C GLY A 262 13.32 -8.97 -7.34
N GLN A 263 13.41 -9.47 -8.55
CA GLN A 263 14.46 -10.39 -9.04
C GLN A 263 14.83 -10.02 -10.46
N VAL A 264 16.14 -9.98 -10.71
CA VAL A 264 16.67 -10.05 -12.08
C VAL A 264 16.21 -11.39 -12.66
N PRO A 265 15.63 -11.46 -13.88
CA PRO A 265 15.33 -12.74 -14.51
C PRO A 265 16.57 -13.62 -14.49
N ARG A 266 16.46 -14.84 -13.96
CA ARG A 266 17.56 -15.81 -14.00
C ARG A 266 17.90 -16.11 -15.46
N ALA A 267 19.19 -16.32 -15.75
CA ALA A 267 19.61 -16.68 -17.09
C ALA A 267 18.99 -18.04 -17.52
N PRO A 268 18.65 -18.20 -18.81
CA PRO A 268 18.19 -19.50 -19.29
C PRO A 268 19.26 -20.57 -19.05
N GLY A 269 18.96 -21.57 -18.22
CA GLY A 269 19.88 -22.64 -17.82
C GLY A 269 20.16 -22.72 -16.32
N ASP A 270 19.73 -21.76 -15.52
CA ASP A 270 19.78 -21.90 -14.07
C ASP A 270 18.87 -23.05 -13.62
N ILE A 271 19.48 -24.07 -13.01
CA ILE A 271 18.80 -25.23 -12.47
C ILE A 271 17.85 -24.73 -11.37
N VAL A 272 16.56 -25.00 -11.51
CA VAL A 272 15.59 -24.83 -10.43
C VAL A 272 15.98 -25.82 -9.34
N CYS A 273 16.64 -25.34 -8.28
CA CYS A 273 16.96 -26.17 -7.14
C CYS A 273 15.68 -26.81 -6.61
N GLY A 274 15.61 -28.12 -6.52
CA GLY A 274 14.58 -28.85 -5.78
C GLY A 274 14.53 -28.28 -4.36
N GLY A 275 13.34 -28.20 -3.74
CA GLY A 275 13.19 -27.69 -2.36
C GLY A 275 14.09 -28.41 -1.35
N LEU A 276 14.02 -28.03 -0.09
CA LEU A 276 14.75 -28.66 1.01
C LEU A 276 14.46 -30.18 1.00
N PRO A 277 15.47 -31.05 0.89
CA PRO A 277 15.27 -32.50 0.91
C PRO A 277 14.61 -32.96 2.20
N ASP A 278 13.77 -34.00 2.12
CA ASP A 278 13.26 -34.64 3.31
C ASP A 278 14.39 -35.19 4.18
N ILE A 279 14.31 -34.99 5.49
CA ILE A 279 15.36 -35.31 6.44
C ILE A 279 15.71 -36.82 6.47
N TYR A 280 14.71 -37.69 6.33
CA TYR A 280 14.95 -39.14 6.30
C TYR A 280 15.66 -39.56 5.03
N THR A 281 15.27 -38.96 3.89
CA THR A 281 15.94 -39.18 2.62
C THR A 281 17.38 -38.67 2.65
N PHE A 282 17.63 -37.51 3.25
CA PHE A 282 18.97 -36.98 3.46
C PHE A 282 19.81 -37.91 4.29
N ASN A 283 19.34 -38.32 5.47
CA ASN A 283 20.10 -39.21 6.39
C ASN A 283 20.45 -40.55 5.74
N ARG A 284 19.58 -41.09 4.88
CA ARG A 284 19.82 -42.36 4.16
C ARG A 284 20.84 -42.21 3.01
N ASN A 285 20.84 -41.10 2.31
CA ASN A 285 21.56 -40.96 1.04
C ASN A 285 22.85 -40.14 1.16
N SER A 286 22.99 -39.24 2.14
CA SER A 286 24.10 -38.28 2.22
C SER A 286 25.44 -38.90 2.57
N ARG A 287 25.45 -40.03 3.29
CA ARG A 287 26.66 -40.66 3.85
C ARG A 287 27.53 -39.69 4.67
N VAL A 288 26.96 -38.59 5.18
CA VAL A 288 27.63 -37.68 6.09
C VAL A 288 27.86 -38.41 7.40
N PRO A 289 29.09 -38.43 7.97
CA PRO A 289 29.33 -39.07 9.28
C PRO A 289 28.49 -38.43 10.36
N GLN A 290 27.87 -39.26 11.21
CA GLN A 290 26.95 -38.77 12.24
C GLN A 290 27.21 -39.47 13.57
N THR A 291 27.65 -38.70 14.56
CA THR A 291 27.47 -39.02 15.96
C THR A 291 26.07 -38.63 16.44
N GLN A 292 25.64 -39.09 17.60
CA GLN A 292 24.32 -38.70 18.13
C GLN A 292 24.11 -37.18 18.23
N ASN A 293 25.14 -36.41 18.59
CA ASN A 293 25.11 -34.97 18.64
C ASN A 293 25.00 -34.33 17.24
N GLN A 294 25.73 -34.88 16.25
CA GLN A 294 25.69 -34.43 14.86
C GLN A 294 24.33 -34.72 14.20
N THR A 295 23.72 -35.87 14.51
CA THR A 295 22.36 -36.17 14.05
C THR A 295 21.35 -35.12 14.56
N ARG A 296 21.45 -34.77 15.86
CA ARG A 296 20.62 -33.70 16.44
C ARG A 296 20.86 -32.36 15.75
N MET A 297 22.11 -31.98 15.52
CA MET A 297 22.48 -30.75 14.81
C MET A 297 21.88 -30.70 13.39
N ILE A 298 21.96 -31.76 12.60
CA ILE A 298 21.37 -31.85 11.28
C ILE A 298 19.84 -31.64 11.33
N MET A 299 19.17 -32.29 12.30
CA MET A 299 17.73 -32.12 12.52
C MET A 299 17.36 -30.69 12.89
N ASP A 300 18.15 -30.05 13.74
CA ASP A 300 17.93 -28.67 14.16
C ASP A 300 18.15 -27.69 13.01
N ILE A 301 19.19 -27.88 12.19
CA ILE A 301 19.43 -27.09 10.98
C ILE A 301 18.26 -27.24 10.00
N HIS A 302 17.85 -28.48 9.72
CA HIS A 302 16.74 -28.75 8.80
C HIS A 302 15.44 -28.08 9.24
N ARG A 303 15.09 -28.21 10.53
CA ARG A 303 13.92 -27.55 11.12
C ARG A 303 14.03 -26.03 11.06
N ASN A 304 15.23 -25.50 11.30
CA ASN A 304 15.48 -24.06 11.24
C ASN A 304 15.29 -23.47 9.84
N ILE A 305 15.67 -24.20 8.79
CA ILE A 305 15.42 -23.76 7.40
C ILE A 305 13.92 -23.58 7.17
N GLY A 306 13.10 -24.53 7.60
CA GLY A 306 11.63 -24.42 7.53
C GLY A 306 11.09 -23.24 8.33
N HIS A 307 11.61 -23.00 9.53
CA HIS A 307 11.25 -21.85 10.35
C HIS A 307 11.63 -20.52 9.67
N VAL A 308 12.82 -20.42 9.12
CA VAL A 308 13.28 -19.22 8.39
C VAL A 308 12.43 -18.97 7.15
N GLN A 309 12.04 -19.99 6.41
CA GLN A 309 11.10 -19.86 5.30
C GLN A 309 9.73 -19.32 5.76
N TYR A 310 9.23 -19.80 6.90
CA TYR A 310 8.02 -19.24 7.51
C TYR A 310 8.18 -17.76 7.88
N LEU A 311 9.29 -17.37 8.53
CA LEU A 311 9.56 -15.97 8.87
C LEU A 311 9.60 -15.08 7.65
N THR A 312 10.23 -15.51 6.54
CA THR A 312 10.34 -14.73 5.31
C THR A 312 8.99 -14.52 4.62
N THR A 313 8.11 -15.52 4.69
CA THR A 313 6.80 -15.48 4.01
C THR A 313 5.71 -14.78 4.83
N HIS A 314 5.86 -14.69 6.15
CA HIS A 314 4.83 -14.11 7.03
C HIS A 314 5.28 -12.81 7.70
N ARG A 315 6.33 -12.86 8.52
CA ARG A 315 6.74 -11.70 9.33
C ARG A 315 7.50 -10.65 8.53
N TYR A 316 8.40 -11.10 7.66
CA TYR A 316 9.21 -10.25 6.80
C TYR A 316 8.73 -10.23 5.35
N ALA A 317 7.52 -10.69 5.10
CA ALA A 317 6.91 -10.60 3.77
C ALA A 317 6.98 -9.17 3.23
N ALA A 318 7.14 -9.05 1.92
CA ALA A 318 6.95 -7.76 1.28
C ALA A 318 5.50 -7.33 1.51
N THR A 319 5.32 -6.17 2.08
CA THR A 319 3.99 -5.60 2.24
C THR A 319 3.54 -5.13 0.86
N ASN A 320 2.81 -5.99 0.16
CA ASN A 320 2.08 -5.59 -1.04
C ASN A 320 0.91 -4.71 -0.58
N HIS A 321 1.21 -3.46 -0.21
CA HIS A 321 0.15 -2.48 -0.05
C HIS A 321 -0.46 -2.28 -1.44
N VAL A 322 -1.61 -2.86 -1.68
CA VAL A 322 -2.41 -2.58 -2.88
C VAL A 322 -2.61 -1.06 -2.92
N GLY A 323 -1.97 -0.41 -3.89
CA GLY A 323 -1.99 1.06 -3.98
C GLY A 323 -0.94 1.83 -3.17
N GLY A 324 0.08 1.17 -2.58
CA GLY A 324 1.15 1.85 -1.83
C GLY A 324 0.61 2.65 -0.63
N ASN A 325 0.88 3.96 -0.59
CA ASN A 325 0.40 4.85 0.48
C ASN A 325 -0.98 5.48 0.17
N ARG A 326 -1.86 4.80 -0.59
CA ARG A 326 -3.18 5.35 -1.00
C ARG A 326 -4.00 5.85 0.20
N ASP A 327 -4.03 5.10 1.28
CA ASP A 327 -4.73 5.48 2.51
C ASP A 327 -4.21 6.81 3.11
N LEU A 328 -2.89 7.02 3.09
CA LEU A 328 -2.30 8.27 3.54
C LEU A 328 -2.58 9.42 2.56
N ARG A 329 -2.56 9.16 1.23
CA ARG A 329 -2.93 10.16 0.23
C ARG A 329 -4.39 10.58 0.37
N ILE A 330 -5.31 9.64 0.59
CA ILE A 330 -6.73 9.95 0.84
C ILE A 330 -6.86 10.87 2.05
N LYS A 331 -6.26 10.53 3.19
CA LYS A 331 -6.29 11.37 4.40
C LYS A 331 -5.69 12.76 4.17
N PHE A 332 -4.58 12.84 3.44
CA PHE A 332 -3.96 14.10 3.11
C PHE A 332 -4.83 14.97 2.20
N MET A 333 -5.47 14.40 1.18
CA MET A 333 -6.37 15.10 0.27
C MET A 333 -7.67 15.56 0.96
N LEU A 334 -8.13 14.84 1.97
CA LEU A 334 -9.25 15.21 2.84
C LEU A 334 -8.88 16.22 3.95
N ASN A 335 -7.63 16.74 3.96
CA ASN A 335 -7.12 17.65 5.00
C ASN A 335 -7.08 17.06 6.43
N GLU A 336 -7.08 15.74 6.56
CA GLU A 336 -6.93 15.05 7.85
C GLU A 336 -5.47 14.93 8.30
N LEU A 337 -4.53 15.19 7.41
CA LEU A 337 -3.10 15.22 7.68
C LEU A 337 -2.51 16.53 7.16
N THR A 338 -1.67 17.14 7.98
CA THR A 338 -0.78 18.21 7.54
C THR A 338 0.30 17.67 6.60
N GLU A 339 0.95 18.54 5.83
CA GLU A 339 2.05 18.13 4.94
C GLU A 339 3.20 17.47 5.71
N ASP A 340 3.56 18.02 6.87
CA ASP A 340 4.65 17.48 7.71
C ASP A 340 4.29 16.13 8.32
N GLU A 341 3.04 15.92 8.73
CA GLU A 341 2.58 14.62 9.19
C GLU A 341 2.57 13.58 8.07
N PHE A 342 2.15 13.99 6.87
CA PHE A 342 2.15 13.13 5.71
C PHE A 342 3.58 12.71 5.33
N LYS A 343 4.54 13.66 5.21
CA LYS A 343 5.97 13.40 4.99
C LYS A 343 6.52 12.40 6.02
N ARG A 344 6.27 12.66 7.29
CA ARG A 344 6.75 11.81 8.38
C ARG A 344 6.19 10.38 8.29
N LYS A 345 4.88 10.23 8.03
CA LYS A 345 4.22 8.91 7.95
C LYS A 345 4.71 8.08 6.75
N ILE A 346 4.85 8.67 5.57
CA ILE A 346 5.38 7.97 4.40
C ILE A 346 6.83 7.54 4.61
N GLN A 347 7.66 8.41 5.19
CA GLN A 347 9.06 8.09 5.52
C GLN A 347 9.18 6.99 6.58
N GLN A 348 8.31 6.99 7.60
CA GLN A 348 8.26 5.92 8.60
C GLN A 348 7.91 4.57 7.99
N ARG A 349 6.90 4.52 7.09
CA ARG A 349 6.53 3.31 6.36
C ARG A 349 7.67 2.80 5.50
N GLU A 350 8.26 3.67 4.71
CA GLU A 350 9.39 3.30 3.85
C GLU A 350 10.57 2.76 4.68
N LYS A 351 10.90 3.42 5.80
CA LYS A 351 11.95 2.96 6.71
C LYS A 351 11.65 1.56 7.26
N ALA A 352 10.41 1.30 7.65
CA ALA A 352 9.98 0.00 8.14
C ALA A 352 10.09 -1.09 7.06
N GLU A 353 9.63 -0.79 5.83
CA GLU A 353 9.71 -1.71 4.70
C GLU A 353 11.15 -2.01 4.27
N ASN A 354 12.00 -0.99 4.18
CA ASN A 354 13.40 -1.17 3.84
C ASN A 354 14.12 -2.04 4.90
N LYS A 355 13.84 -1.83 6.18
CA LYS A 355 14.37 -2.67 7.25
C LYS A 355 13.92 -4.12 7.11
N LYS A 356 12.63 -4.36 6.88
CA LYS A 356 12.10 -5.72 6.68
C LYS A 356 12.71 -6.38 5.45
N ARG A 357 12.90 -5.63 4.36
CA ARG A 357 13.53 -6.12 3.13
C ARG A 357 14.96 -6.58 3.40
N ASP A 358 15.76 -5.75 4.07
CA ASP A 358 17.16 -6.07 4.33
C ASP A 358 17.27 -7.37 5.20
N ILE A 359 16.41 -7.53 6.22
CA ILE A 359 16.35 -8.77 7.02
C ILE A 359 15.92 -9.94 6.13
N ARG A 360 14.86 -9.78 5.33
CA ARG A 360 14.36 -10.84 4.45
C ARG A 360 15.43 -11.32 3.47
N GLU A 361 16.19 -10.43 2.86
CA GLU A 361 17.26 -10.78 1.93
C GLU A 361 18.31 -11.67 2.60
N VAL A 362 18.70 -11.39 3.84
CA VAL A 362 19.63 -12.23 4.60
C VAL A 362 19.01 -13.60 4.93
N LEU A 363 17.75 -13.63 5.35
CA LEU A 363 17.05 -14.89 5.67
C LEU A 363 16.84 -15.76 4.42
N VAL A 364 16.50 -15.16 3.29
CA VAL A 364 16.38 -15.88 2.00
C VAL A 364 17.74 -16.44 1.59
N THR A 365 18.81 -15.65 1.69
CA THR A 365 20.18 -16.12 1.40
C THR A 365 20.51 -17.33 2.28
N TYR A 366 20.26 -17.25 3.60
CA TYR A 366 20.49 -18.37 4.49
C TYR A 366 19.73 -19.63 4.07
N SER A 367 18.41 -19.51 3.85
CA SER A 367 17.58 -20.68 3.52
C SER A 367 17.95 -21.28 2.16
N THR A 368 18.33 -20.46 1.18
CA THR A 368 18.76 -20.92 -0.14
C THR A 368 20.10 -21.67 -0.05
N VAL A 369 21.12 -21.04 0.53
CA VAL A 369 22.46 -21.66 0.63
C VAL A 369 22.43 -22.91 1.52
N ALA A 370 21.66 -22.87 2.62
CA ALA A 370 21.48 -24.05 3.48
C ALA A 370 20.80 -25.20 2.73
N THR A 371 19.79 -24.92 1.89
CA THR A 371 19.16 -25.93 1.04
C THR A 371 20.14 -26.50 0.02
N ASP A 372 20.95 -25.64 -0.61
CA ASP A 372 21.97 -26.05 -1.59
C ASP A 372 23.04 -26.95 -0.94
N ILE A 373 23.45 -26.68 0.30
CA ILE A 373 24.36 -27.55 1.07
C ILE A 373 23.70 -28.92 1.27
N PHE A 374 22.45 -29.03 1.71
CA PHE A 374 21.77 -30.31 1.85
C PHE A 374 21.71 -31.07 0.53
N GLN A 375 21.41 -30.43 -0.60
CA GLN A 375 21.35 -31.06 -1.92
C GLN A 375 22.71 -31.51 -2.41
N LYS A 376 23.75 -30.68 -2.25
CA LYS A 376 25.15 -31.01 -2.56
C LYS A 376 25.56 -32.32 -1.93
N TYR A 377 25.29 -32.52 -0.65
CA TYR A 377 25.71 -33.70 0.08
C TYR A 377 24.82 -34.94 -0.18
N MET A 378 23.68 -34.78 -0.83
CA MET A 378 22.88 -35.90 -1.32
C MET A 378 23.39 -36.46 -2.67
N THR A 379 24.17 -35.66 -3.42
CA THR A 379 24.66 -36.07 -4.72
C THR A 379 25.72 -37.19 -4.56
N PRO A 380 25.68 -38.27 -5.33
CA PRO A 380 26.64 -39.37 -5.26
C PRO A 380 27.96 -38.99 -5.96
N ASP A 381 28.55 -37.85 -5.61
CA ASP A 381 29.81 -37.38 -6.15
C ASP A 381 30.96 -37.79 -5.23
N PRO A 382 31.92 -38.59 -5.72
CA PRO A 382 33.07 -39.04 -4.92
C PRO A 382 34.07 -37.92 -4.58
N THR A 383 34.03 -36.79 -5.28
CA THR A 383 34.94 -35.65 -5.02
C THR A 383 34.53 -34.84 -3.79
N ILE A 384 33.30 -35.02 -3.32
CA ILE A 384 32.78 -34.29 -2.16
C ILE A 384 33.27 -34.96 -0.85
N ASN A 385 34.05 -34.25 -0.08
CA ASN A 385 34.44 -34.67 1.26
C ASN A 385 33.30 -34.51 2.24
N ARG A 386 32.69 -35.61 2.68
CA ARG A 386 31.49 -35.62 3.55
C ARG A 386 31.72 -34.98 4.92
N ASN A 387 32.96 -34.87 5.40
CA ASN A 387 33.28 -34.20 6.65
C ASN A 387 33.11 -32.68 6.59
N ASP A 388 33.17 -32.08 5.38
CA ASP A 388 33.09 -30.63 5.21
C ASP A 388 31.65 -30.09 5.41
N PHE A 389 30.63 -30.97 5.46
CA PHE A 389 29.24 -30.59 5.69
C PHE A 389 29.06 -29.66 6.91
N TYR A 390 29.66 -30.01 8.02
CA TYR A 390 29.56 -29.23 9.26
C TYR A 390 30.32 -27.89 9.16
N ILE A 391 31.45 -27.92 8.50
CA ILE A 391 32.28 -26.72 8.27
C ILE A 391 31.53 -25.70 7.38
N GLU A 392 30.88 -26.18 6.32
CA GLU A 392 30.10 -25.31 5.43
C GLU A 392 28.92 -24.67 6.16
N PHE A 393 28.23 -25.40 7.04
CA PHE A 393 27.15 -24.84 7.84
C PHE A 393 27.64 -23.83 8.89
N GLU A 394 28.79 -24.07 9.51
CA GLU A 394 29.37 -23.12 10.45
C GLU A 394 29.81 -21.84 9.76
N ASN A 395 30.46 -21.94 8.60
CA ASN A 395 30.81 -20.79 7.78
C ASN A 395 29.58 -19.98 7.35
N LEU A 396 28.51 -20.67 6.94
CA LEU A 396 27.23 -20.01 6.59
C LEU A 396 26.63 -19.30 7.80
N ARG A 397 26.65 -19.92 8.97
CA ARG A 397 26.16 -19.36 10.23
C ARG A 397 26.90 -18.07 10.59
N GLU A 398 28.22 -18.11 10.56
CA GLU A 398 29.07 -16.95 10.86
C GLU A 398 28.84 -15.81 9.86
N TYR A 399 28.77 -16.12 8.59
CA TYR A 399 28.48 -15.14 7.54
C TYR A 399 27.14 -14.45 7.75
N VAL A 400 26.08 -15.22 7.94
CA VAL A 400 24.72 -14.71 8.16
C VAL A 400 24.64 -13.91 9.46
N GLN A 401 25.25 -14.38 10.55
CA GLN A 401 25.30 -13.63 11.81
C GLN A 401 26.04 -12.30 11.64
N GLY A 402 27.09 -12.26 10.85
CA GLY A 402 27.80 -11.02 10.48
C GLY A 402 26.88 -10.01 9.78
N LEU A 403 26.08 -10.46 8.81
CA LEU A 403 25.10 -9.61 8.10
C LEU A 403 23.99 -9.14 9.04
N LEU A 404 23.48 -9.98 9.93
CA LEU A 404 22.44 -9.61 10.90
C LEU A 404 22.97 -8.58 11.91
N ASN A 405 24.19 -8.73 12.38
CA ASN A 405 24.85 -7.74 13.25
C ASN A 405 25.04 -6.37 12.52
N GLU A 406 25.31 -6.40 11.23
CA GLU A 406 25.39 -5.19 10.42
C GLU A 406 24.01 -4.50 10.29
N ILE A 407 22.94 -5.27 10.08
CA ILE A 407 21.57 -4.77 10.09
C ILE A 407 21.22 -4.16 11.44
N GLU A 408 21.57 -4.82 12.56
CA GLU A 408 21.37 -4.29 13.91
C GLU A 408 22.00 -2.90 14.07
N ARG A 409 23.24 -2.73 13.64
CA ARG A 409 23.95 -1.44 13.69
C ARG A 409 23.31 -0.38 12.78
N THR A 410 22.98 -0.77 11.53
CA THR A 410 22.46 0.15 10.51
C THR A 410 21.07 0.67 10.86
N TRP A 411 20.21 -0.21 11.36
CA TRP A 411 18.81 0.11 11.63
C TRP A 411 18.50 0.36 13.09
N LYS A 412 19.45 0.12 14.01
CA LYS A 412 19.27 0.18 15.47
C LYS A 412 18.04 -0.65 15.89
N CYS A 413 18.00 -1.89 15.46
CA CYS A 413 16.91 -2.84 15.71
C CYS A 413 17.50 -4.18 16.18
N SER A 414 16.67 -5.06 16.68
CA SER A 414 17.03 -6.45 17.03
C SER A 414 16.53 -7.38 15.92
N PRO A 415 17.38 -7.76 14.94
CA PRO A 415 17.04 -8.79 13.97
C PRO A 415 17.05 -10.17 14.63
N PRO A 416 16.54 -11.23 13.95
CA PRO A 416 16.72 -12.60 14.39
C PRO A 416 18.21 -12.91 14.64
N LYS A 417 18.51 -13.72 15.67
CA LYS A 417 19.89 -14.13 16.00
C LYS A 417 19.96 -15.63 16.14
N PHE A 418 21.12 -16.21 15.79
CA PHE A 418 21.37 -17.60 16.10
C PHE A 418 21.47 -17.83 17.61
N SER A 419 20.99 -18.98 18.09
CA SER A 419 21.16 -19.39 19.47
C SER A 419 22.65 -19.56 19.80
N THR A 420 23.03 -19.31 21.04
CA THR A 420 24.43 -19.45 21.51
C THR A 420 24.92 -20.90 21.48
N THR A 421 24.00 -21.85 21.51
CA THR A 421 24.31 -23.27 21.60
C THR A 421 24.00 -24.08 20.34
N GLY A 422 23.57 -23.41 19.23
CA GLY A 422 23.18 -24.17 18.06
C GLY A 422 22.87 -23.33 16.81
N HIS A 423 22.37 -24.02 15.80
CA HIS A 423 22.06 -23.47 14.49
C HIS A 423 20.62 -22.96 14.38
N VAL A 424 19.93 -22.76 15.50
CA VAL A 424 18.54 -22.27 15.52
C VAL A 424 18.55 -20.75 15.50
N LEU A 425 17.99 -20.19 14.44
CA LEU A 425 17.75 -18.77 14.31
C LEU A 425 16.45 -18.44 15.06
N GLY A 426 16.57 -17.76 16.20
CA GLY A 426 15.45 -17.36 17.05
C GLY A 426 15.22 -15.87 17.00
N GLU A 427 13.97 -15.47 17.17
CA GLU A 427 13.64 -14.11 17.55
C GLU A 427 13.63 -14.03 19.08
N HIS A 428 14.28 -13.01 19.64
CA HIS A 428 14.01 -12.69 21.03
C HIS A 428 12.53 -12.27 21.13
N MET A 429 11.69 -13.18 21.59
CA MET A 429 10.38 -12.81 22.10
C MET A 429 10.62 -12.01 23.39
N TYR A 430 10.31 -10.72 23.35
CA TYR A 430 10.10 -9.92 24.54
C TYR A 430 8.63 -10.01 24.92
#